data_70bc13d49051586f32c50b8d76cf8fda
#
_entry.id   70bc13d49051586f32c50b8d76cf8fda
#
_cell.length_a   1.000
_cell.length_b   1.000
_cell.length_c   1.000
_cell.angle_alpha   90.00
_cell.angle_beta   90.00
_cell.angle_gamma   90.00
#
_symmetry.space_group_name_H-M   'P 1'
#
loop_
_entity.id
_entity.type
_entity.pdbx_description
1 polymer ?
#
loop_
_entity_poly.entity_id
_entity_poly.type
_entity_poly.pdbx_seq_one_letter_code
_entity_poly.pdbx_strand_id
1 'polypeptide(L)'
;MAYYMAFIALIFGAFVIYQVENEDNEQFSNFGDSLWWSLVTFTTIGYGDKVPNSGIGKIIASIFSVLGISLFALPAGILGTGFALKVQEQHRNCLPNNVIRIVN
;
A
#
# COMPACT_ATOMS: atom_id res chain seq x y z
N MET A 1 -5.52 11.65 4.94
CA MET A 1 -6.42 11.33 3.80
C MET A 1 -5.99 10.05 3.09
N ALA A 2 -4.77 9.99 2.55
CA ALA A 2 -4.33 8.84 1.75
C ALA A 2 -4.28 7.53 2.56
N TYR A 3 -3.79 7.55 3.79
CA TYR A 3 -3.77 6.37 4.65
C TYR A 3 -5.17 5.91 5.05
N TYR A 4 -6.09 6.84 5.18
CA TYR A 4 -7.49 6.52 5.46
C TYR A 4 -8.12 5.74 4.30
N MET A 5 -7.87 6.18 3.07
CA MET A 5 -8.33 5.49 1.87
C MET A 5 -7.71 4.10 1.74
N ALA A 6 -6.41 3.98 2.05
CA ALA A 6 -5.71 2.70 2.05
C ALA A 6 -6.30 1.74 3.09
N PHE A 7 -6.65 2.22 4.26
CA PHE A 7 -7.27 1.42 5.32
C PHE A 7 -8.66 0.91 4.90
N ILE A 8 -9.47 1.78 4.31
CA ILE A 8 -10.78 1.38 3.79
C ILE A 8 -10.63 0.32 2.68
N ALA A 9 -9.70 0.52 1.77
CA ALA A 9 -9.44 -0.43 0.69
C ALA A 9 -8.98 -1.80 1.22
N LEU A 10 -8.18 -1.80 2.29
CA LEU A 10 -7.74 -3.03 2.96
C LEU A 10 -8.92 -3.80 3.52
N ILE A 11 -9.81 -3.14 4.26
CA ILE A 11 -11.01 -3.78 4.83
C ILE A 11 -11.92 -4.28 3.72
N PHE A 12 -12.12 -3.48 2.69
CA PHE A 12 -12.95 -3.86 1.54
C PHE A 12 -12.35 -5.08 0.81
N GLY A 13 -11.05 -5.10 0.60
CA GLY A 13 -10.36 -6.24 -0.01
C GLY A 13 -10.51 -7.51 0.81
N ALA A 14 -10.38 -7.41 2.14
CA ALA A 14 -10.59 -8.51 3.05
C ALA A 14 -12.01 -9.06 2.96
N PHE A 15 -12.99 -8.18 2.89
CA PHE A 15 -14.40 -8.56 2.76
C PHE A 15 -14.67 -9.32 1.46
N VAL A 16 -14.17 -8.79 0.35
CA VAL A 16 -14.40 -9.42 -0.97
C VAL A 16 -13.74 -10.80 -1.05
N ILE A 17 -12.48 -10.92 -0.60
CA ILE A 17 -11.79 -12.21 -0.64
C ILE A 17 -12.46 -13.22 0.31
N TYR A 18 -12.92 -12.77 1.45
CA TYR A 18 -13.66 -13.62 2.39
C TYR A 18 -14.91 -14.19 1.74
N GLN A 19 -15.69 -13.38 1.04
CA GLN A 19 -16.91 -13.83 0.37
C GLN A 19 -16.63 -14.89 -0.72
N VAL A 20 -15.52 -14.76 -1.40
CA VAL A 20 -15.17 -15.66 -2.51
C VAL A 20 -14.54 -16.97 -2.03
N GLU A 21 -13.71 -16.93 -0.99
CA GLU A 21 -12.88 -18.06 -0.58
C GLU A 21 -13.43 -18.81 0.65
N ASN A 22 -14.32 -18.19 1.44
CA ASN A 22 -14.75 -18.72 2.74
C ASN A 22 -15.31 -20.16 2.67
N GLU A 23 -16.01 -20.51 1.62
CA GLU A 23 -16.67 -21.82 1.50
C GLU A 23 -15.70 -22.95 1.15
N ASP A 24 -14.74 -22.68 0.27
CA ASP A 24 -13.89 -23.71 -0.35
C ASP A 24 -12.45 -23.69 0.16
N ASN A 25 -12.08 -22.69 0.96
CA ASN A 25 -10.71 -22.52 1.41
C ASN A 25 -10.65 -22.35 2.94
N GLU A 26 -10.12 -23.36 3.61
CA GLU A 26 -9.99 -23.35 5.08
C GLU A 26 -9.11 -22.22 5.60
N GLN A 27 -8.18 -21.73 4.77
CA GLN A 27 -7.30 -20.60 5.12
C GLN A 27 -8.06 -19.29 5.31
N PHE A 28 -9.29 -19.21 4.78
CA PHE A 28 -10.18 -18.05 4.89
C PHE A 28 -11.47 -18.40 5.64
N SER A 29 -11.36 -19.24 6.67
CA SER A 29 -12.51 -19.71 7.44
C SER A 29 -13.19 -18.62 8.27
N ASN A 30 -12.48 -17.55 8.62
CA ASN A 30 -13.05 -16.42 9.33
C ASN A 30 -12.56 -15.09 8.73
N PHE A 31 -13.25 -14.01 9.08
CA PHE A 31 -12.93 -12.68 8.54
C PHE A 31 -11.56 -12.18 8.99
N GLY A 32 -11.12 -12.56 10.19
CA GLY A 32 -9.79 -12.22 10.68
C GLY A 32 -8.67 -12.76 9.79
N ASP A 33 -8.83 -13.96 9.26
CA ASP A 33 -7.88 -14.54 8.31
C ASP A 33 -7.80 -13.72 7.02
N SER A 34 -8.94 -13.26 6.52
CA SER A 34 -9.01 -12.41 5.33
C SER A 34 -8.38 -11.04 5.58
N LEU A 35 -8.59 -10.47 6.77
CA LEU A 35 -7.93 -9.21 7.17
C LEU A 35 -6.41 -9.36 7.20
N TRP A 36 -5.92 -10.45 7.78
CA TRP A 36 -4.50 -10.75 7.83
C TRP A 36 -3.92 -10.87 6.42
N TRP A 37 -4.57 -11.64 5.56
CA TRP A 37 -4.16 -11.79 4.17
C TRP A 37 -4.13 -10.45 3.44
N SER A 38 -5.16 -9.65 3.62
CA SER A 38 -5.27 -8.33 2.99
C SER A 38 -4.14 -7.41 3.43
N LEU A 39 -3.85 -7.41 4.74
CA LEU A 39 -2.77 -6.60 5.30
C LEU A 39 -1.42 -6.98 4.71
N VAL A 40 -1.05 -8.27 4.75
CA VAL A 40 0.26 -8.71 4.25
C VAL A 40 0.39 -8.58 2.73
N THR A 41 -0.72 -8.65 2.02
CA THR A 41 -0.73 -8.46 0.56
C THR A 41 -0.58 -6.97 0.19
N PHE A 42 -1.37 -6.10 0.82
CA PHE A 42 -1.34 -4.66 0.52
C PHE A 42 -0.01 -4.01 0.94
N THR A 43 0.59 -4.49 2.02
CA THR A 43 1.90 -4.01 2.46
C THR A 43 3.06 -4.64 1.71
N THR A 44 2.78 -5.52 0.75
CA THR A 44 3.76 -6.26 -0.07
C THR A 44 4.64 -7.23 0.71
N ILE A 45 4.29 -7.56 1.95
CA ILE A 45 5.03 -8.55 2.76
C ILE A 45 4.89 -9.95 2.15
N GLY A 46 3.64 -10.38 1.91
CA GLY A 46 3.36 -11.62 1.19
C GLY A 46 3.95 -12.87 1.82
N TYR A 47 3.64 -13.15 3.08
CA TYR A 47 4.16 -14.34 3.76
C TYR A 47 3.82 -15.65 3.04
N GLY A 48 2.68 -15.70 2.32
CA GLY A 48 2.27 -16.90 1.62
C GLY A 48 1.62 -17.97 2.50
N ASP A 49 1.35 -17.65 3.77
CA ASP A 49 0.65 -18.53 4.71
C ASP A 49 -0.84 -18.69 4.36
N LYS A 50 -1.42 -17.66 3.78
CA LYS A 50 -2.81 -17.66 3.30
C LYS A 50 -2.85 -17.18 1.87
N VAL A 51 -3.39 -17.99 0.97
CA VAL A 51 -3.48 -17.68 -0.46
C VAL A 51 -4.84 -18.12 -1.01
N PRO A 52 -5.45 -17.34 -1.92
CA PRO A 52 -6.66 -17.77 -2.59
C PRO A 52 -6.44 -19.01 -3.44
N ASN A 53 -7.35 -19.96 -3.37
CA ASN A 53 -7.29 -21.21 -4.14
C ASN A 53 -8.16 -21.15 -5.39
N SER A 54 -9.30 -20.44 -5.35
CA SER A 54 -10.20 -20.35 -6.49
C SER A 54 -9.64 -19.49 -7.60
N GLY A 55 -10.04 -19.75 -8.84
CA GLY A 55 -9.65 -18.93 -9.99
C GLY A 55 -10.14 -17.49 -9.86
N ILE A 56 -11.38 -17.32 -9.41
CA ILE A 56 -11.97 -15.98 -9.17
C ILE A 56 -11.23 -15.26 -8.06
N GLY A 57 -10.92 -15.97 -6.96
CA GLY A 57 -10.15 -15.43 -5.85
C GLY A 57 -8.77 -14.94 -6.27
N LYS A 58 -8.09 -15.67 -7.14
CA LYS A 58 -6.78 -15.29 -7.68
C LYS A 58 -6.86 -14.02 -8.55
N ILE A 59 -7.90 -13.90 -9.37
CA ILE A 59 -8.13 -12.72 -10.20
C ILE A 59 -8.38 -11.50 -9.31
N ILE A 60 -9.26 -11.64 -8.31
CA ILE A 60 -9.57 -10.58 -7.35
C ILE A 60 -8.30 -10.19 -6.58
N ALA A 61 -7.55 -11.17 -6.09
CA ALA A 61 -6.29 -10.94 -5.38
C ALA A 61 -5.29 -10.15 -6.24
N SER A 62 -5.19 -10.48 -7.52
CA SER A 62 -4.29 -9.77 -8.46
C SER A 62 -4.68 -8.29 -8.60
N ILE A 63 -5.96 -8.02 -8.76
CA ILE A 63 -6.48 -6.64 -8.87
C ILE A 63 -6.19 -5.87 -7.58
N PHE A 64 -6.51 -6.47 -6.42
CA PHE A 64 -6.29 -5.82 -5.13
C PHE A 64 -4.81 -5.63 -4.81
N SER A 65 -3.95 -6.53 -5.27
CA SER A 65 -2.49 -6.37 -5.08
C SER A 65 -1.98 -5.13 -5.81
N VAL A 66 -2.40 -4.93 -7.06
CA VAL A 66 -2.00 -3.74 -7.83
C VAL A 66 -2.54 -2.47 -7.19
N LEU A 67 -3.82 -2.47 -6.80
CA LEU A 67 -4.43 -1.32 -6.13
C LEU A 67 -3.76 -1.05 -4.77
N GLY A 68 -3.46 -2.10 -4.01
CA GLY A 68 -2.79 -2.00 -2.72
C GLY A 68 -1.43 -1.34 -2.83
N ILE A 69 -0.61 -1.78 -3.79
CA ILE A 69 0.70 -1.17 -4.05
C ILE A 69 0.54 0.31 -4.35
N SER A 70 -0.40 0.68 -5.22
CA SER A 70 -0.65 2.07 -5.60
C SER A 70 -1.06 2.92 -4.40
N LEU A 71 -1.99 2.40 -3.58
CA LEU A 71 -2.51 3.12 -2.41
C LEU A 71 -1.46 3.32 -1.32
N PHE A 72 -0.55 2.37 -1.13
CA PHE A 72 0.53 2.52 -0.15
C PHE A 72 1.73 3.29 -0.68
N ALA A 73 2.02 3.17 -1.98
CA ALA A 73 3.14 3.87 -2.60
C ALA A 73 2.90 5.37 -2.73
N LEU A 74 1.67 5.81 -3.01
CA LEU A 74 1.35 7.23 -3.19
C LEU A 74 1.66 8.08 -1.94
N PRO A 75 1.17 7.72 -0.72
CA PRO A 75 1.52 8.49 0.48
C PRO A 75 3.02 8.46 0.78
N ALA A 76 3.67 7.30 0.60
CA ALA A 76 5.10 7.17 0.81
C ALA A 76 5.89 8.03 -0.18
N GLY A 77 5.46 8.08 -1.44
CA GLY A 77 6.07 8.93 -2.47
C GLY A 77 5.92 10.42 -2.17
N ILE A 78 4.74 10.83 -1.73
CA ILE A 78 4.47 12.23 -1.34
C ILE A 78 5.35 12.64 -0.15
N LEU A 79 5.44 11.79 0.88
CA LEU A 79 6.30 12.04 2.04
C LEU A 79 7.76 12.10 1.64
N GLY A 80 8.22 11.18 0.78
CA GLY A 80 9.59 11.16 0.28
C GLY A 80 9.94 12.41 -0.51
N THR A 81 9.06 12.84 -1.40
CA THR A 81 9.22 14.06 -2.20
C THR A 81 9.24 15.30 -1.30
N GLY A 82 8.30 15.39 -0.34
CA GLY A 82 8.25 16.49 0.61
C GLY A 82 9.52 16.59 1.45
N PHE A 83 10.03 15.45 1.91
CA PHE A 83 11.28 15.39 2.67
C PHE A 83 12.47 15.83 1.80
N ALA A 84 12.57 15.37 0.55
CA ALA A 84 13.64 15.74 -0.36
C ALA A 84 13.63 17.24 -0.66
N LEU A 85 12.46 17.84 -0.89
CA LEU A 85 12.32 19.26 -1.11
C LEU A 85 12.75 20.08 0.11
N LYS A 86 12.38 19.61 1.31
CA LYS A 86 12.75 20.27 2.56
C LYS A 86 14.26 20.23 2.80
N VAL A 87 14.90 19.11 2.50
CA VAL A 87 16.36 18.97 2.60
C VAL A 87 17.05 19.91 1.61
N GLN A 88 16.57 19.99 0.37
CA GLN A 88 17.09 20.92 -0.65
C GLN A 88 16.94 22.38 -0.22
N GLU A 89 15.80 22.73 0.37
CA GLU A 89 15.57 24.09 0.87
C GLU A 89 16.55 24.44 1.99
N GLN A 90 16.75 23.54 2.95
CA GLN A 90 17.73 23.73 4.02
C GLN A 90 19.14 23.89 3.46
N HIS A 91 19.53 23.07 2.49
CA HIS A 91 20.83 23.17 1.84
C HIS A 91 21.01 24.52 1.14
N ARG A 92 19.98 24.97 0.42
CA ARG A 92 20.00 26.27 -0.27
C ARG A 92 20.11 27.42 0.72
N ASN A 93 19.42 27.35 1.86
CA ASN A 93 19.48 28.38 2.89
C ASN A 93 20.83 28.46 3.58
N CYS A 94 21.62 27.38 3.57
CA CYS A 94 22.97 27.35 4.09
C CYS A 94 24.04 27.92 3.12
N LEU A 95 23.68 28.15 1.83
CA LEU A 95 24.60 28.66 0.84
C LEU A 95 24.70 30.18 0.90
N PRO A 96 25.90 30.77 0.59
CA PRO A 96 26.05 32.24 0.46
C PRO A 96 25.15 32.79 -0.66
N ASN A 97 24.74 34.04 -0.52
CA ASN A 97 23.85 34.70 -1.50
C ASN A 97 24.43 34.73 -2.92
N ASN A 98 25.75 34.86 -3.06
CA ASN A 98 26.39 34.83 -4.36
C ASN A 98 26.27 33.49 -5.05
N VAL A 99 26.34 32.38 -4.32
CA VAL A 99 26.16 31.03 -4.86
C VAL A 99 24.69 30.81 -5.27
N ILE A 100 23.77 31.28 -4.44
CA ILE A 100 22.31 31.17 -4.76
C ILE A 100 21.98 31.89 -6.09
N ARG A 101 22.59 33.07 -6.33
CA ARG A 101 22.43 33.82 -7.58
C ARG A 101 22.93 33.05 -8.80
N ILE A 102 24.05 32.36 -8.67
CA ILE A 102 24.67 31.60 -9.77
C ILE A 102 23.80 30.40 -10.12
N VAL A 103 23.20 29.72 -9.13
CA VAL A 103 22.37 28.51 -9.32
C VAL A 103 21.01 28.86 -9.89
N ASN A 104 20.46 30.01 -9.57
CA ASN A 104 19.20 30.50 -10.12
C ASN A 104 19.42 31.23 -11.47
#